data_bed13f81ba3382e561dcb6e81baa2dcd
#
_entry.id   bed13f81ba3382e561dcb6e81baa2dcd
#
_cell.length_a   1.000
_cell.length_b   1.000
_cell.length_c   1.000
_cell.angle_alpha   90.00
_cell.angle_beta   90.00
_cell.angle_gamma   90.00
#
_symmetry.space_group_name_H-M   'P 1'
#
loop_
_entity.id
_entity.type
_entity.pdbx_description
1 polymer ?
#
loop_
_entity_poly.entity_id
_entity_poly.type
_entity_poly.pdbx_seq_one_letter_code
_entity_poly.pdbx_strand_id
1 'polypeptide(L)'
;SKEDEEYKERALTATFELQQGRRGYRALWKHIMNVSVADLKKNYTNLNVEFDLWKGESDVQDIIPKMADAMKEEGYAYYDQGALIVDIKEESDTKEIPPCIILKSDGAALYTTTDLATIMDRMEKYHPDEMIYLADKRQELHFTQVFRCARKTKLVNEDTRLSFIGFGTMNGKDGKPFKTRDGGVMRLERLISDINEEMFRKIVENRSVKDKEAEGTAKIVGLSALKYGDLSNQASKDYVFDIDRFTSFEGNTGPYILYTIVRIKSILGRYAQEGGTLEKGVMLAPVSESEKSLMLSTAAFNGMMEGAF
;
A
#
# COMPACT_ATOMS: atom_id res chain seq x y z
N SER A 1 15.52 18.41 -17.95
CA SER A 1 14.38 19.33 -17.81
C SER A 1 14.59 20.45 -16.75
N LYS A 2 15.51 20.29 -15.80
CA LYS A 2 15.83 21.36 -14.82
C LYS A 2 16.79 22.42 -15.36
N GLU A 3 17.47 22.13 -16.48
CA GLU A 3 18.51 22.96 -17.09
C GLU A 3 18.10 23.58 -18.43
N ASP A 4 16.89 23.24 -18.94
CA ASP A 4 16.37 23.70 -20.24
C ASP A 4 14.97 24.30 -20.04
N GLU A 5 14.90 25.61 -20.01
CA GLU A 5 13.65 26.36 -19.80
C GLU A 5 12.67 26.19 -20.97
N GLU A 6 13.14 26.07 -22.21
CA GLU A 6 12.28 25.82 -23.37
C GLU A 6 11.60 24.45 -23.27
N TYR A 7 12.36 23.43 -22.86
CA TYR A 7 11.79 22.09 -22.65
C TYR A 7 10.75 22.08 -21.52
N LYS A 8 11.01 22.85 -20.45
CA LYS A 8 10.09 23.00 -19.32
C LYS A 8 8.78 23.68 -19.75
N GLU A 9 8.86 24.76 -20.52
CA GLU A 9 7.68 25.47 -21.05
C GLU A 9 6.86 24.57 -21.98
N ARG A 10 7.51 23.84 -22.87
CA ARG A 10 6.85 22.83 -23.72
C ARG A 10 6.17 21.73 -22.91
N ALA A 11 6.78 21.24 -21.83
CA ALA A 11 6.20 20.22 -20.96
C ALA A 11 4.96 20.75 -20.22
N LEU A 12 5.01 21.99 -19.71
CA LEU A 12 3.85 22.65 -19.08
C LEU A 12 2.70 22.82 -20.08
N THR A 13 3.00 23.30 -21.28
CA THR A 13 2.01 23.47 -22.37
C THR A 13 1.37 22.11 -22.73
N ALA A 14 2.18 21.06 -22.89
CA ALA A 14 1.68 19.73 -23.20
C ALA A 14 0.77 19.17 -22.08
N THR A 15 1.12 19.42 -20.83
CA THR A 15 0.29 19.02 -19.68
C THR A 15 -1.04 19.77 -19.66
N PHE A 16 -1.02 21.06 -19.88
CA PHE A 16 -2.23 21.88 -19.97
C PHE A 16 -3.14 21.41 -21.10
N GLU A 17 -2.60 21.21 -22.32
CA GLU A 17 -3.36 20.75 -23.49
C GLU A 17 -3.92 19.32 -23.29
N LEU A 18 -3.22 18.44 -22.56
CA LEU A 18 -3.72 17.13 -22.15
C LEU A 18 -4.95 17.27 -21.25
N GLN A 19 -4.87 18.14 -20.24
CA GLN A 19 -5.98 18.42 -19.32
C GLN A 19 -7.17 19.05 -20.04
N GLN A 20 -6.93 19.90 -21.05
CA GLN A 20 -7.96 20.48 -21.91
C GLN A 20 -8.56 19.47 -22.92
N GLY A 21 -8.10 18.23 -22.90
CA GLY A 21 -8.69 17.17 -23.72
C GLY A 21 -8.16 17.06 -25.15
N ARG A 22 -6.98 17.61 -25.48
CA ARG A 22 -6.38 17.49 -26.82
C ARG A 22 -6.27 16.01 -27.23
N ARG A 23 -6.97 15.63 -28.30
CA ARG A 23 -7.17 14.22 -28.72
C ARG A 23 -5.87 13.42 -28.83
N GLY A 24 -4.82 13.99 -29.46
CA GLY A 24 -3.53 13.32 -29.64
C GLY A 24 -2.85 13.01 -28.30
N TYR A 25 -2.82 13.96 -27.37
CA TYR A 25 -2.23 13.77 -26.06
C TYR A 25 -3.06 12.80 -25.20
N ARG A 26 -4.39 12.86 -25.27
CA ARG A 26 -5.25 11.88 -24.57
C ARG A 26 -5.06 10.46 -25.09
N ALA A 27 -4.88 10.28 -26.40
CA ALA A 27 -4.60 8.96 -26.98
C ALA A 27 -3.26 8.39 -26.50
N LEU A 28 -2.20 9.22 -26.49
CA LEU A 28 -0.89 8.84 -25.98
C LEU A 28 -0.94 8.53 -24.48
N TRP A 29 -1.57 9.41 -23.69
CA TRP A 29 -1.77 9.19 -22.26
C TRP A 29 -2.52 7.89 -21.98
N LYS A 30 -3.60 7.61 -22.69
CA LYS A 30 -4.35 6.35 -22.53
C LYS A 30 -3.49 5.12 -22.85
N HIS A 31 -2.65 5.19 -23.86
CA HIS A 31 -1.70 4.12 -24.17
C HIS A 31 -0.71 3.89 -23.02
N ILE A 32 -0.09 4.95 -22.50
CA ILE A 32 0.83 4.90 -21.36
C ILE A 32 0.13 4.31 -20.13
N MET A 33 -1.08 4.77 -19.83
CA MET A 33 -1.86 4.25 -18.70
C MET A 33 -2.17 2.77 -18.84
N ASN A 34 -2.57 2.31 -20.03
CA ASN A 34 -2.84 0.89 -20.27
C ASN A 34 -1.60 0.02 -19.99
N VAL A 35 -0.43 0.45 -20.47
CA VAL A 35 0.84 -0.27 -20.23
C VAL A 35 1.18 -0.25 -18.74
N SER A 36 1.11 0.90 -18.07
CA SER A 36 1.44 1.05 -16.67
C SER A 36 0.51 0.25 -15.76
N VAL A 37 -0.80 0.28 -16.01
CA VAL A 37 -1.77 -0.49 -15.22
C VAL A 37 -1.59 -1.99 -15.43
N ALA A 38 -1.27 -2.43 -16.66
CA ALA A 38 -0.99 -3.84 -16.93
C ALA A 38 0.25 -4.33 -16.15
N ASP A 39 1.31 -3.52 -16.09
CA ASP A 39 2.52 -3.83 -15.32
C ASP A 39 2.24 -3.86 -13.81
N LEU A 40 1.49 -2.88 -13.29
CA LEU A 40 1.05 -2.86 -11.90
C LEU A 40 0.23 -4.11 -11.54
N LYS A 41 -0.75 -4.47 -12.36
CA LYS A 41 -1.58 -5.67 -12.15
C LYS A 41 -0.75 -6.94 -12.09
N LYS A 42 0.25 -7.09 -12.97
CA LYS A 42 1.19 -8.21 -12.94
C LYS A 42 1.93 -8.28 -11.60
N ASN A 43 2.43 -7.15 -11.09
CA ASN A 43 3.13 -7.10 -9.81
C ASN A 43 2.21 -7.44 -8.64
N TYR A 44 0.97 -6.94 -8.62
CA TYR A 44 -0.01 -7.28 -7.59
C TYR A 44 -0.41 -8.77 -7.64
N THR A 45 -0.58 -9.34 -8.83
CA THR A 45 -0.80 -10.78 -9.00
C THR A 45 0.35 -11.60 -8.40
N ASN A 46 1.61 -11.20 -8.65
CA ASN A 46 2.79 -11.84 -8.08
C ASN A 46 2.82 -11.74 -6.54
N LEU A 47 2.24 -10.71 -5.97
CA LEU A 47 2.08 -10.53 -4.52
C LEU A 47 0.84 -11.21 -3.95
N ASN A 48 0.03 -11.88 -4.77
CA ASN A 48 -1.29 -12.40 -4.38
C ASN A 48 -2.15 -11.33 -3.71
N VAL A 49 -2.26 -10.16 -4.38
CA VAL A 49 -3.07 -9.00 -3.96
C VAL A 49 -4.04 -8.66 -5.08
N GLU A 50 -5.29 -8.49 -4.73
CA GLU A 50 -6.37 -8.10 -5.62
C GLU A 50 -7.05 -6.83 -5.12
N PHE A 51 -7.64 -6.07 -6.04
CA PHE A 51 -8.40 -4.85 -5.75
C PHE A 51 -9.74 -4.91 -6.45
N ASP A 52 -10.79 -4.52 -5.75
CA ASP A 52 -12.15 -4.43 -6.28
C ASP A 52 -12.29 -3.28 -7.29
N LEU A 53 -11.56 -2.19 -7.06
CA LEU A 53 -11.62 -0.98 -7.88
C LEU A 53 -10.23 -0.55 -8.35
N TRP A 54 -10.15 -0.21 -9.64
CA TRP A 54 -8.96 0.36 -10.28
C TRP A 54 -9.29 1.77 -10.75
N LYS A 55 -9.07 2.73 -9.88
CA LYS A 55 -9.30 4.15 -10.14
C LYS A 55 -8.01 4.94 -9.99
N GLY A 56 -7.86 5.99 -10.78
CA GLY A 56 -6.77 6.94 -10.71
C GLY A 56 -7.27 8.38 -10.56
N GLU A 57 -6.35 9.30 -10.33
CA GLU A 57 -6.66 10.73 -10.17
C GLU A 57 -7.41 11.34 -11.37
N SER A 58 -7.18 10.79 -12.57
CA SER A 58 -7.88 11.26 -13.78
C SER A 58 -9.36 10.91 -13.84
N ASP A 59 -9.82 9.96 -13.04
CA ASP A 59 -11.22 9.50 -13.08
C ASP A 59 -12.19 10.48 -12.39
N VAL A 60 -11.66 11.46 -11.69
CA VAL A 60 -12.44 12.48 -10.97
C VAL A 60 -12.32 13.89 -11.57
N GLN A 61 -11.66 14.01 -12.74
CA GLN A 61 -11.45 15.33 -13.37
C GLN A 61 -12.75 16.07 -13.67
N ASP A 62 -13.78 15.36 -14.10
CA ASP A 62 -15.08 15.95 -14.44
C ASP A 62 -15.86 16.44 -13.20
N ILE A 63 -15.47 15.99 -12.00
CA ILE A 63 -16.10 16.38 -10.72
C ILE A 63 -15.53 17.71 -10.21
N ILE A 64 -14.26 18.01 -10.51
CA ILE A 64 -13.52 19.15 -9.97
C ILE A 64 -14.22 20.49 -10.18
N PRO A 65 -14.72 20.85 -11.37
CA PRO A 65 -15.39 22.16 -11.56
C PRO A 65 -16.61 22.30 -10.65
N LYS A 66 -17.48 21.29 -10.60
CA LYS A 66 -18.68 21.28 -9.76
C LYS A 66 -18.33 21.41 -8.28
N MET A 67 -17.31 20.69 -7.82
CA MET A 67 -16.83 20.76 -6.44
C MET A 67 -16.30 22.15 -6.10
N ALA A 68 -15.45 22.73 -6.95
CA ALA A 68 -14.87 24.05 -6.74
C ALA A 68 -15.92 25.16 -6.74
N ASP A 69 -16.92 25.07 -7.63
CA ASP A 69 -18.02 26.03 -7.68
C ASP A 69 -18.90 25.93 -6.44
N ALA A 70 -19.27 24.74 -5.99
CA ALA A 70 -20.01 24.55 -4.76
C ALA A 70 -19.27 25.11 -3.54
N MET A 71 -17.97 24.87 -3.41
CA MET A 71 -17.14 25.44 -2.32
C MET A 71 -17.13 26.98 -2.31
N LYS A 72 -17.17 27.61 -3.48
CA LYS A 72 -17.27 29.09 -3.61
C LYS A 72 -18.67 29.58 -3.23
N GLU A 73 -19.71 28.97 -3.78
CA GLU A 73 -21.11 29.35 -3.55
C GLU A 73 -21.50 29.23 -2.07
N GLU A 74 -20.99 28.21 -1.39
CA GLU A 74 -21.21 28.01 0.05
C GLU A 74 -20.28 28.87 0.94
N GLY A 75 -19.35 29.62 0.35
CA GLY A 75 -18.47 30.56 1.05
C GLY A 75 -17.28 29.90 1.77
N TYR A 76 -16.98 28.63 1.47
CA TYR A 76 -15.81 27.96 2.03
C TYR A 76 -14.52 28.31 1.31
N ALA A 77 -14.58 28.49 -0.03
CA ALA A 77 -13.43 28.82 -0.85
C ALA A 77 -13.46 30.27 -1.34
N TYR A 78 -12.31 30.91 -1.36
CA TYR A 78 -12.12 32.28 -1.85
C TYR A 78 -10.80 32.41 -2.60
N TYR A 79 -10.69 33.48 -3.40
CA TYR A 79 -9.46 33.74 -4.13
C TYR A 79 -8.46 34.51 -3.27
N ASP A 80 -7.24 33.99 -3.17
CA ASP A 80 -6.08 34.65 -2.61
C ASP A 80 -4.91 34.54 -3.59
N GLN A 81 -4.28 35.66 -3.92
CA GLN A 81 -3.19 35.77 -4.91
C GLN A 81 -3.49 35.05 -6.24
N GLY A 82 -4.76 35.03 -6.65
CA GLY A 82 -5.23 34.38 -7.86
C GLY A 82 -5.53 32.88 -7.72
N ALA A 83 -5.12 32.23 -6.65
CA ALA A 83 -5.46 30.83 -6.38
C ALA A 83 -6.78 30.74 -5.61
N LEU A 84 -7.59 29.70 -5.90
CA LEU A 84 -8.77 29.37 -5.11
C LEU A 84 -8.34 28.53 -3.92
N ILE A 85 -8.57 29.02 -2.69
CA ILE A 85 -8.11 28.36 -1.46
C ILE A 85 -9.25 28.17 -0.46
N VAL A 86 -9.07 27.20 0.44
CA VAL A 86 -9.87 27.01 1.65
C VAL A 86 -8.94 27.15 2.85
N ASP A 87 -9.21 28.06 3.75
CA ASP A 87 -8.49 28.17 5.01
C ASP A 87 -8.89 27.01 5.93
N ILE A 88 -7.89 26.26 6.41
CA ILE A 88 -8.08 25.04 7.21
C ILE A 88 -7.38 25.11 8.57
N LYS A 89 -6.97 26.31 8.96
CA LYS A 89 -6.34 26.55 10.27
C LYS A 89 -7.33 26.28 11.39
N GLU A 90 -6.86 25.60 12.43
CA GLU A 90 -7.60 25.33 13.66
C GLU A 90 -6.94 26.05 14.86
N GLU A 91 -7.72 26.40 15.87
CA GLU A 91 -7.20 27.06 17.08
C GLU A 91 -6.20 26.21 17.86
N SER A 92 -6.30 24.89 17.72
CA SER A 92 -5.41 23.90 18.34
C SER A 92 -4.04 23.77 17.67
N ASP A 93 -3.84 24.40 16.51
CA ASP A 93 -2.61 24.26 15.75
C ASP A 93 -1.40 24.87 16.48
N THR A 94 -0.42 24.04 16.76
CA THR A 94 0.88 24.45 17.34
C THR A 94 1.88 24.90 16.28
N LYS A 95 1.60 24.58 15.01
CA LYS A 95 2.40 24.95 13.83
C LYS A 95 1.50 25.60 12.81
N GLU A 96 2.09 26.42 11.97
CA GLU A 96 1.39 27.01 10.83
C GLU A 96 0.99 25.91 9.83
N ILE A 97 -0.32 25.77 9.58
CA ILE A 97 -0.86 24.92 8.56
C ILE A 97 -1.28 25.80 7.39
N PRO A 98 -0.65 25.66 6.20
CA PRO A 98 -1.02 26.47 5.05
C PRO A 98 -2.43 26.14 4.56
N PRO A 99 -3.13 27.08 3.92
CA PRO A 99 -4.46 26.85 3.36
C PRO A 99 -4.43 25.74 2.30
N CYS A 100 -5.56 25.07 2.13
CA CYS A 100 -5.75 24.06 1.11
C CYS A 100 -5.99 24.73 -0.25
N ILE A 101 -5.10 24.54 -1.21
CA ILE A 101 -5.27 25.08 -2.56
C ILE A 101 -6.18 24.17 -3.36
N ILE A 102 -7.31 24.71 -3.79
CA ILE A 102 -8.31 24.00 -4.62
C ILE A 102 -7.98 24.13 -6.10
N LEU A 103 -7.64 25.34 -6.56
CA LEU A 103 -7.17 25.61 -7.92
C LEU A 103 -6.01 26.61 -7.88
N LYS A 104 -5.02 26.39 -8.72
CA LYS A 104 -3.92 27.34 -8.92
C LYS A 104 -4.43 28.64 -9.56
N SER A 105 -3.58 29.66 -9.59
CA SER A 105 -3.88 30.94 -10.23
C SER A 105 -4.13 30.83 -11.74
N ASP A 106 -3.61 29.80 -12.38
CA ASP A 106 -3.87 29.47 -13.79
C ASP A 106 -5.11 28.57 -13.99
N GLY A 107 -5.84 28.27 -12.92
CA GLY A 107 -7.01 27.40 -12.93
C GLY A 107 -6.70 25.89 -12.93
N ALA A 108 -5.44 25.50 -12.90
CA ALA A 108 -5.04 24.09 -12.90
C ALA A 108 -5.34 23.41 -11.55
N ALA A 109 -5.80 22.16 -11.60
CA ALA A 109 -5.96 21.30 -10.44
C ALA A 109 -4.60 20.80 -9.92
N LEU A 110 -4.55 20.56 -8.62
CA LEU A 110 -3.44 19.94 -7.89
C LEU A 110 -3.85 18.52 -7.46
N TYR A 111 -2.87 17.73 -6.97
CA TYR A 111 -3.18 16.44 -6.34
C TYR A 111 -4.12 16.59 -5.12
N THR A 112 -4.03 17.69 -4.36
CA THR A 112 -5.00 18.02 -3.30
C THR A 112 -6.42 18.13 -3.84
N THR A 113 -6.58 18.75 -5.00
CA THR A 113 -7.89 18.90 -5.67
C THR A 113 -8.46 17.54 -6.10
N THR A 114 -7.62 16.68 -6.66
CA THR A 114 -8.03 15.34 -7.10
C THR A 114 -8.36 14.44 -5.91
N ASP A 115 -7.65 14.56 -4.79
CA ASP A 115 -7.96 13.82 -3.56
C ASP A 115 -9.32 14.25 -2.96
N LEU A 116 -9.61 15.56 -2.92
CA LEU A 116 -10.92 16.06 -2.49
C LEU A 116 -12.05 15.59 -3.42
N ALA A 117 -11.85 15.66 -4.73
CA ALA A 117 -12.80 15.17 -5.71
C ALA A 117 -13.00 13.63 -5.59
N THR A 118 -11.94 12.90 -5.24
CA THR A 118 -12.02 11.46 -4.96
C THR A 118 -12.82 11.17 -3.70
N ILE A 119 -12.68 11.97 -2.65
CA ILE A 119 -13.51 11.86 -1.43
C ILE A 119 -14.98 12.08 -1.80
N MET A 120 -15.29 13.14 -2.55
CA MET A 120 -16.64 13.43 -3.01
C MET A 120 -17.23 12.26 -3.83
N ASP A 121 -16.49 11.72 -4.80
CA ASP A 121 -16.88 10.56 -5.62
C ASP A 121 -17.19 9.32 -4.77
N ARG A 122 -16.35 9.07 -3.75
CA ARG A 122 -16.54 7.93 -2.84
C ARG A 122 -17.75 8.10 -1.93
N MET A 123 -17.97 9.30 -1.39
CA MET A 123 -19.15 9.61 -0.58
C MET A 123 -20.43 9.45 -1.40
N GLU A 124 -20.44 9.95 -2.64
CA GLU A 124 -21.61 9.88 -3.52
C GLU A 124 -21.94 8.43 -3.95
N LYS A 125 -20.92 7.60 -4.19
CA LYS A 125 -21.10 6.25 -4.76
C LYS A 125 -21.19 5.13 -3.74
N TYR A 126 -20.45 5.24 -2.64
CA TYR A 126 -20.22 4.10 -1.72
C TYR A 126 -20.70 4.39 -0.29
N HIS A 127 -20.90 5.66 0.09
CA HIS A 127 -21.30 6.06 1.44
C HIS A 127 -20.49 5.35 2.55
N PRO A 128 -19.15 5.40 2.51
CA PRO A 128 -18.31 4.63 3.43
C PRO A 128 -18.37 5.18 4.86
N ASP A 129 -18.33 4.30 5.85
CA ASP A 129 -18.16 4.67 7.25
C ASP A 129 -16.73 5.14 7.53
N GLU A 130 -15.76 4.61 6.79
CA GLU A 130 -14.36 5.00 6.91
C GLU A 130 -13.64 4.97 5.56
N MET A 131 -12.77 5.98 5.33
CA MET A 131 -11.82 6.00 4.23
C MET A 131 -10.40 5.96 4.78
N ILE A 132 -9.68 4.89 4.49
CA ILE A 132 -8.29 4.72 4.91
C ILE A 132 -7.37 5.04 3.74
N TYR A 133 -6.45 6.00 3.96
CA TYR A 133 -5.42 6.39 2.99
C TYR A 133 -4.09 5.80 3.42
N LEU A 134 -3.53 4.93 2.59
CA LEU A 134 -2.25 4.30 2.81
C LEU A 134 -1.21 4.92 1.87
N ALA A 135 -0.27 5.68 2.43
CA ALA A 135 0.76 6.36 1.65
C ALA A 135 2.07 6.53 2.45
N ASP A 136 3.12 7.01 1.78
CA ASP A 136 4.38 7.34 2.45
C ASP A 136 4.15 8.35 3.59
N LYS A 137 4.72 8.10 4.76
CA LYS A 137 4.58 8.96 5.97
C LYS A 137 4.92 10.44 5.72
N ARG A 138 5.73 10.74 4.72
CA ARG A 138 6.06 12.13 4.33
C ARG A 138 4.86 12.91 3.78
N GLN A 139 3.78 12.22 3.43
CA GLN A 139 2.54 12.83 2.95
C GLN A 139 1.53 13.17 4.08
N GLU A 140 1.91 13.00 5.34
CA GLU A 140 1.02 13.25 6.49
C GLU A 140 0.43 14.67 6.50
N LEU A 141 1.25 15.70 6.23
CA LEU A 141 0.76 17.08 6.16
C LEU A 141 -0.26 17.27 5.02
N HIS A 142 -0.01 16.67 3.86
CA HIS A 142 -0.93 16.70 2.73
C HIS A 142 -2.30 16.10 3.11
N PHE A 143 -2.32 14.90 3.68
CA PHE A 143 -3.59 14.28 4.09
C PHE A 143 -4.25 15.02 5.25
N THR A 144 -3.49 15.62 6.16
CA THR A 144 -4.05 16.52 7.18
C THR A 144 -4.80 17.69 6.52
N GLN A 145 -4.22 18.32 5.49
CA GLN A 145 -4.86 19.41 4.76
C GLN A 145 -6.11 18.93 4.02
N VAL A 146 -6.03 17.81 3.30
CA VAL A 146 -7.16 17.21 2.57
C VAL A 146 -8.31 16.89 3.51
N PHE A 147 -8.04 16.22 4.64
CA PHE A 147 -9.08 15.80 5.57
C PHE A 147 -9.76 16.99 6.28
N ARG A 148 -8.99 17.98 6.70
CA ARG A 148 -9.56 19.21 7.27
C ARG A 148 -10.40 19.96 6.25
N CYS A 149 -9.93 20.08 5.02
CA CYS A 149 -10.69 20.71 3.94
C CYS A 149 -11.99 19.93 3.67
N ALA A 150 -11.94 18.62 3.53
CA ALA A 150 -13.12 17.78 3.31
C ALA A 150 -14.16 17.91 4.43
N ARG A 151 -13.72 17.99 5.69
CA ARG A 151 -14.59 18.22 6.85
C ARG A 151 -15.22 19.62 6.79
N LYS A 152 -14.39 20.65 6.65
CA LYS A 152 -14.84 22.05 6.64
C LYS A 152 -15.83 22.33 5.51
N THR A 153 -15.59 21.76 4.33
CA THR A 153 -16.43 21.94 3.14
C THR A 153 -17.58 20.92 3.05
N LYS A 154 -17.78 20.12 4.08
CA LYS A 154 -18.86 19.12 4.18
C LYS A 154 -18.89 18.09 3.05
N LEU A 155 -17.73 17.80 2.46
CA LEU A 155 -17.57 16.71 1.48
C LEU A 155 -17.75 15.33 2.12
N VAL A 156 -17.64 15.23 3.44
CA VAL A 156 -17.85 14.01 4.22
C VAL A 156 -18.88 14.26 5.32
N ASN A 157 -19.63 13.24 5.68
CA ASN A 157 -20.54 13.27 6.82
C ASN A 157 -19.75 13.31 8.14
N GLU A 158 -20.38 13.78 9.21
CA GLU A 158 -19.74 13.84 10.54
C GLU A 158 -19.30 12.47 11.03
N ASP A 159 -20.08 11.42 10.75
CA ASP A 159 -19.83 10.04 11.17
C ASP A 159 -18.76 9.32 10.33
N THR A 160 -18.44 9.82 9.13
CA THR A 160 -17.44 9.19 8.25
C THR A 160 -16.03 9.44 8.79
N ARG A 161 -15.28 8.40 9.06
CA ARG A 161 -13.86 8.52 9.45
C ARG A 161 -12.95 8.71 8.25
N LEU A 162 -11.96 9.60 8.39
CA LEU A 162 -10.86 9.77 7.45
C LEU A 162 -9.56 9.43 8.17
N SER A 163 -8.91 8.35 7.77
CA SER A 163 -7.73 7.81 8.44
C SER A 163 -6.53 7.80 7.50
N PHE A 164 -5.38 8.28 7.98
CA PHE A 164 -4.12 8.20 7.26
C PHE A 164 -3.19 7.20 7.93
N ILE A 165 -2.72 6.22 7.18
CA ILE A 165 -1.72 5.27 7.62
C ILE A 165 -0.45 5.50 6.81
N GLY A 166 0.51 6.18 7.45
CA GLY A 166 1.80 6.48 6.84
C GLY A 166 2.77 5.32 6.99
N PHE A 167 3.36 4.85 5.87
CA PHE A 167 4.38 3.82 5.91
C PHE A 167 5.79 4.40 5.72
N GLY A 168 6.78 3.70 6.28
CA GLY A 168 8.19 4.02 6.16
C GLY A 168 8.81 3.48 4.88
N THR A 169 10.11 3.72 4.73
CA THR A 169 10.88 3.31 3.56
C THR A 169 11.55 1.97 3.78
N MET A 170 11.46 1.09 2.77
CA MET A 170 12.30 -0.11 2.68
C MET A 170 13.70 0.30 2.21
N ASN A 171 14.70 0.02 3.01
CA ASN A 171 16.09 0.38 2.73
C ASN A 171 16.95 -0.85 2.44
N GLY A 172 18.06 -0.67 1.73
CA GLY A 172 19.10 -1.66 1.59
C GLY A 172 19.99 -1.76 2.83
N LYS A 173 20.96 -2.69 2.82
CA LYS A 173 21.95 -2.90 3.92
C LYS A 173 22.77 -1.64 4.23
N ASP A 174 22.87 -0.71 3.29
CA ASP A 174 23.54 0.59 3.46
C ASP A 174 22.67 1.67 4.13
N GLY A 175 21.45 1.31 4.56
CA GLY A 175 20.48 2.21 5.18
C GLY A 175 19.86 3.23 4.22
N LYS A 176 20.09 3.11 2.91
CA LYS A 176 19.52 3.98 1.88
C LYS A 176 18.38 3.27 1.15
N PRO A 177 17.47 4.00 0.51
CA PRO A 177 16.41 3.40 -0.29
C PRO A 177 16.97 2.37 -1.27
N PHE A 178 16.31 1.25 -1.40
CA PHE A 178 16.76 0.10 -2.19
C PHE A 178 17.11 0.54 -3.62
N LYS A 179 18.34 0.23 -4.06
CA LYS A 179 18.84 0.59 -5.39
C LYS A 179 19.31 -0.65 -6.15
N THR A 180 19.20 -0.61 -7.46
CA THR A 180 19.85 -1.60 -8.31
C THR A 180 21.37 -1.47 -8.24
N ARG A 181 22.10 -2.53 -8.63
CA ARG A 181 23.58 -2.50 -8.71
C ARG A 181 24.11 -1.35 -9.57
N ASP A 182 23.32 -0.90 -10.54
CA ASP A 182 23.65 0.21 -11.45
C ASP A 182 23.19 1.59 -10.92
N GLY A 183 22.77 1.69 -9.67
CA GLY A 183 22.42 2.94 -8.99
C GLY A 183 20.98 3.44 -9.19
N GLY A 184 20.13 2.73 -9.96
CA GLY A 184 18.70 3.02 -10.12
C GLY A 184 17.86 2.52 -8.94
N VAL A 185 16.60 2.97 -8.87
CA VAL A 185 15.62 2.43 -7.91
C VAL A 185 15.30 0.99 -8.29
N MET A 186 15.33 0.05 -7.33
CA MET A 186 14.97 -1.34 -7.58
C MET A 186 13.49 -1.45 -7.91
N ARG A 187 13.18 -2.08 -9.03
CA ARG A 187 11.79 -2.41 -9.39
C ARG A 187 11.30 -3.58 -8.55
N LEU A 188 10.04 -3.54 -8.14
CA LEU A 188 9.41 -4.61 -7.35
C LEU A 188 9.49 -5.97 -8.05
N GLU A 189 9.25 -6.01 -9.37
CA GLU A 189 9.39 -7.24 -10.17
C GLU A 189 10.78 -7.87 -10.03
N ARG A 190 11.84 -7.05 -10.04
CA ARG A 190 13.22 -7.53 -9.87
C ARG A 190 13.45 -8.09 -8.46
N LEU A 191 12.96 -7.39 -7.43
CA LEU A 191 13.03 -7.86 -6.04
C LEU A 191 12.35 -9.23 -5.87
N ILE A 192 11.14 -9.39 -6.43
CA ILE A 192 10.41 -10.67 -6.41
C ILE A 192 11.21 -11.77 -7.13
N SER A 193 11.81 -11.46 -8.29
CA SER A 193 12.64 -12.41 -9.02
C SER A 193 13.86 -12.85 -8.22
N ASP A 194 14.60 -11.90 -7.64
CA ASP A 194 15.81 -12.18 -6.84
C ASP A 194 15.48 -13.06 -5.62
N ILE A 195 14.34 -12.82 -4.95
CA ILE A 195 13.87 -13.63 -3.83
C ILE A 195 13.50 -15.04 -4.30
N ASN A 196 12.78 -15.17 -5.41
CA ASN A 196 12.38 -16.47 -5.95
C ASN A 196 13.59 -17.30 -6.39
N GLU A 197 14.58 -16.68 -7.02
CA GLU A 197 15.84 -17.31 -7.41
C GLU A 197 16.60 -17.82 -6.19
N GLU A 198 16.72 -17.01 -5.14
CA GLU A 198 17.36 -17.41 -3.88
C GLU A 198 16.62 -18.56 -3.19
N MET A 199 15.30 -18.50 -3.15
CA MET A 199 14.50 -19.60 -2.59
C MET A 199 14.60 -20.87 -3.41
N PHE A 200 14.61 -20.77 -4.75
CA PHE A 200 14.80 -21.91 -5.63
C PHE A 200 16.15 -22.60 -5.35
N ARG A 201 17.23 -21.82 -5.27
CA ARG A 201 18.58 -22.33 -4.93
C ARG A 201 18.58 -23.09 -3.60
N LYS A 202 18.02 -22.49 -2.54
CA LYS A 202 17.95 -23.10 -1.19
C LYS A 202 17.13 -24.39 -1.18
N ILE A 203 16.00 -24.44 -1.89
CA ILE A 203 15.12 -25.61 -1.97
C ILE A 203 15.81 -26.76 -2.70
N VAL A 204 16.49 -26.48 -3.82
CA VAL A 204 17.21 -27.49 -4.60
C VAL A 204 18.44 -28.02 -3.83
N GLU A 205 19.22 -27.15 -3.20
CA GLU A 205 20.38 -27.54 -2.38
C GLU A 205 19.98 -28.47 -1.22
N ASN A 206 18.86 -28.20 -0.57
CA ASN A 206 18.35 -28.99 0.54
C ASN A 206 17.56 -30.24 0.11
N ARG A 207 17.38 -30.48 -1.19
CA ARG A 207 16.58 -31.58 -1.76
C ARG A 207 15.19 -31.71 -1.12
N SER A 208 14.58 -30.60 -0.77
CA SER A 208 13.34 -30.54 0.01
C SER A 208 12.11 -30.95 -0.79
N VAL A 209 12.15 -30.86 -2.11
CA VAL A 209 11.08 -31.18 -3.06
C VAL A 209 11.61 -31.77 -4.35
N LYS A 210 10.74 -32.40 -5.15
CA LYS A 210 11.10 -32.90 -6.48
C LYS A 210 11.39 -31.73 -7.43
N ASP A 211 12.37 -31.88 -8.33
CA ASP A 211 12.81 -30.83 -9.24
C ASP A 211 11.67 -30.15 -10.02
N LYS A 212 10.65 -30.91 -10.43
CA LYS A 212 9.48 -30.39 -11.15
C LYS A 212 8.59 -29.47 -10.32
N GLU A 213 8.65 -29.56 -9.00
CA GLU A 213 7.83 -28.80 -8.05
C GLU A 213 8.62 -27.65 -7.42
N ALA A 214 9.95 -27.65 -7.59
CA ALA A 214 10.87 -26.73 -6.92
C ALA A 214 10.56 -25.25 -7.30
N GLU A 215 10.29 -24.96 -8.57
CA GLU A 215 10.00 -23.59 -9.03
C GLU A 215 8.67 -23.06 -8.43
N GLY A 216 7.61 -23.87 -8.44
CA GLY A 216 6.34 -23.50 -7.84
C GLY A 216 6.45 -23.28 -6.34
N THR A 217 7.17 -24.17 -5.65
CA THR A 217 7.45 -24.05 -4.21
C THR A 217 8.28 -22.78 -3.91
N ALA A 218 9.29 -22.49 -4.72
CA ALA A 218 10.12 -21.30 -4.55
C ALA A 218 9.31 -20.01 -4.64
N LYS A 219 8.35 -19.92 -5.55
CA LYS A 219 7.44 -18.77 -5.66
C LYS A 219 6.57 -18.60 -4.41
N ILE A 220 6.00 -19.69 -3.89
CA ILE A 220 5.17 -19.64 -2.67
C ILE A 220 6.01 -19.24 -1.45
N VAL A 221 7.16 -19.85 -1.27
CA VAL A 221 8.03 -19.57 -0.12
C VAL A 221 8.69 -18.18 -0.26
N GLY A 222 9.06 -17.77 -1.48
CA GLY A 222 9.57 -16.43 -1.77
C GLY A 222 8.54 -15.35 -1.47
N LEU A 223 7.28 -15.55 -1.86
CA LEU A 223 6.21 -14.64 -1.51
C LEU A 223 6.01 -14.54 0.01
N SER A 224 6.07 -15.64 0.73
CA SER A 224 5.98 -15.62 2.19
C SER A 224 7.15 -14.88 2.83
N ALA A 225 8.38 -15.04 2.31
CA ALA A 225 9.55 -14.31 2.77
C ALA A 225 9.39 -12.81 2.61
N LEU A 226 8.92 -12.37 1.44
CA LEU A 226 8.69 -10.95 1.15
C LEU A 226 7.59 -10.36 2.03
N LYS A 227 6.39 -10.94 2.02
CA LYS A 227 5.23 -10.42 2.76
C LYS A 227 5.45 -10.42 4.26
N TYR A 228 5.96 -11.53 4.81
CA TYR A 228 6.24 -11.60 6.24
C TYR A 228 7.37 -10.68 6.65
N GLY A 229 8.43 -10.60 5.83
CA GLY A 229 9.56 -9.71 6.07
C GLY A 229 9.14 -8.24 6.13
N ASP A 230 8.25 -7.82 5.23
CA ASP A 230 7.69 -6.46 5.21
C ASP A 230 6.72 -6.23 6.39
N LEU A 231 5.68 -7.04 6.50
CA LEU A 231 4.59 -6.86 7.45
C LEU A 231 4.96 -7.12 8.91
N SER A 232 6.09 -7.79 9.20
CA SER A 232 6.60 -7.98 10.56
C SER A 232 7.27 -6.73 11.14
N ASN A 233 7.49 -5.69 10.33
CA ASN A 233 7.99 -4.40 10.78
C ASN A 233 6.84 -3.45 11.14
N GLN A 234 7.11 -2.48 12.02
CA GLN A 234 6.15 -1.43 12.30
C GLN A 234 5.98 -0.57 11.05
N ALA A 235 4.74 -0.47 10.53
CA ALA A 235 4.45 0.18 9.26
C ALA A 235 5.06 1.59 9.13
N SER A 236 4.96 2.43 10.17
CA SER A 236 5.46 3.82 10.16
C SER A 236 6.97 3.96 10.24
N LYS A 237 7.73 2.88 10.47
CA LYS A 237 9.20 2.93 10.58
C LYS A 237 9.86 2.49 9.30
N ASP A 238 11.01 3.14 9.01
CA ASP A 238 11.92 2.67 7.99
C ASP A 238 12.58 1.37 8.48
N TYR A 239 12.80 0.42 7.58
CA TYR A 239 13.47 -0.83 7.92
C TYR A 239 14.47 -1.25 6.83
N VAL A 240 15.41 -2.12 7.20
CA VAL A 240 16.39 -2.69 6.28
C VAL A 240 15.88 -4.02 5.77
N PHE A 241 15.71 -4.13 4.45
CA PHE A 241 15.40 -5.38 3.78
C PHE A 241 16.69 -6.15 3.50
N ASP A 242 16.82 -7.33 4.09
CA ASP A 242 17.94 -8.25 3.90
C ASP A 242 17.39 -9.56 3.33
N ILE A 243 17.69 -9.83 2.05
CA ILE A 243 17.23 -11.04 1.35
C ILE A 243 17.66 -12.30 2.09
N ASP A 244 18.94 -12.38 2.53
CA ASP A 244 19.47 -13.55 3.21
C ASP A 244 18.71 -13.87 4.50
N ARG A 245 18.42 -12.81 5.28
CA ARG A 245 17.65 -12.92 6.52
C ARG A 245 16.22 -13.35 6.27
N PHE A 246 15.52 -12.70 5.32
CA PHE A 246 14.11 -12.95 5.09
C PHE A 246 13.83 -14.28 4.39
N THR A 247 14.79 -14.79 3.61
CA THR A 247 14.71 -16.11 2.96
C THR A 247 15.28 -17.25 3.83
N SER A 248 15.62 -16.99 5.10
CA SER A 248 16.08 -18.03 6.03
C SER A 248 14.94 -18.98 6.42
N PHE A 249 15.25 -20.27 6.51
CA PHE A 249 14.38 -21.28 7.12
C PHE A 249 14.52 -21.39 8.64
N GLU A 250 15.18 -20.43 9.26
CA GLU A 250 15.37 -20.34 10.70
C GLU A 250 14.94 -18.97 11.22
N GLY A 251 14.56 -18.91 12.48
CA GLY A 251 14.16 -17.68 13.14
C GLY A 251 12.73 -17.24 12.81
N ASN A 252 12.47 -15.93 12.93
CA ASN A 252 11.14 -15.35 12.70
C ASN A 252 11.00 -14.90 11.25
N THR A 253 10.68 -15.83 10.37
CA THR A 253 10.60 -15.64 8.91
C THR A 253 9.38 -16.32 8.29
N GLY A 254 8.92 -15.82 7.14
CA GLY A 254 7.84 -16.45 6.38
C GLY A 254 8.14 -17.91 6.00
N PRO A 255 9.32 -18.22 5.44
CA PRO A 255 9.73 -19.60 5.15
C PRO A 255 9.69 -20.53 6.37
N TYR A 256 10.13 -20.08 7.54
CA TYR A 256 10.09 -20.87 8.77
C TYR A 256 8.65 -21.16 9.22
N ILE A 257 7.76 -20.19 9.12
CA ILE A 257 6.33 -20.38 9.45
C ILE A 257 5.70 -21.41 8.50
N LEU A 258 5.94 -21.29 7.19
CA LEU A 258 5.44 -22.28 6.22
C LEU A 258 6.02 -23.69 6.49
N TYR A 259 7.31 -23.77 6.79
CA TYR A 259 7.95 -25.04 7.15
C TYR A 259 7.29 -25.67 8.38
N THR A 260 7.02 -24.86 9.42
CA THR A 260 6.32 -25.31 10.63
C THR A 260 4.92 -25.86 10.32
N ILE A 261 4.15 -25.15 9.48
CA ILE A 261 2.81 -25.60 9.04
C ILE A 261 2.89 -26.93 8.29
N VAL A 262 3.86 -27.06 7.37
CA VAL A 262 4.06 -28.31 6.61
C VAL A 262 4.41 -29.47 7.54
N ARG A 263 5.26 -29.25 8.53
CA ARG A 263 5.58 -30.27 9.54
C ARG A 263 4.38 -30.70 10.34
N ILE A 264 3.58 -29.75 10.84
CA ILE A 264 2.34 -30.03 11.58
C ILE A 264 1.39 -30.86 10.71
N LYS A 265 1.14 -30.43 9.47
CA LYS A 265 0.27 -31.17 8.53
C LYS A 265 0.79 -32.57 8.23
N SER A 266 2.11 -32.74 8.10
CA SER A 266 2.72 -34.07 7.86
C SER A 266 2.57 -34.99 9.07
N ILE A 267 2.70 -34.48 10.29
CA ILE A 267 2.48 -35.27 11.53
C ILE A 267 1.01 -35.69 11.63
N LEU A 268 0.09 -34.75 11.46
CA LEU A 268 -1.35 -35.03 11.51
C LEU A 268 -1.78 -36.02 10.40
N GLY A 269 -1.23 -35.86 9.19
CA GLY A 269 -1.50 -36.77 8.07
C GLY A 269 -1.04 -38.21 8.34
N ARG A 270 0.15 -38.37 8.93
CA ARG A 270 0.62 -39.72 9.34
C ARG A 270 -0.23 -40.31 10.42
N TYR A 271 -0.57 -39.54 11.45
CA TYR A 271 -1.47 -40.00 12.52
C TYR A 271 -2.81 -40.49 11.99
N ALA A 272 -3.41 -39.75 11.05
CA ALA A 272 -4.65 -40.19 10.41
C ALA A 272 -4.49 -41.44 9.55
N GLN A 273 -3.37 -41.61 8.82
CA GLN A 273 -3.08 -42.82 8.04
C GLN A 273 -2.88 -44.08 8.91
N GLU A 274 -2.39 -43.90 10.13
CA GLU A 274 -2.23 -44.96 11.12
C GLU A 274 -3.54 -45.26 11.88
N GLY A 275 -4.66 -44.68 11.46
CA GLY A 275 -6.00 -44.91 12.05
C GLY A 275 -6.29 -44.00 13.25
N GLY A 276 -5.44 -43.03 13.53
CA GLY A 276 -5.67 -42.02 14.57
C GLY A 276 -6.81 -41.09 14.21
N THR A 277 -7.65 -40.75 15.17
CA THR A 277 -8.71 -39.75 15.05
C THR A 277 -8.50 -38.62 16.05
N LEU A 278 -8.70 -37.40 15.59
CA LEU A 278 -8.70 -36.25 16.47
C LEU A 278 -10.13 -36.04 16.99
N GLU A 279 -10.34 -36.31 18.26
CA GLU A 279 -11.61 -36.01 18.92
C GLU A 279 -11.72 -34.48 19.16
N LYS A 280 -12.80 -33.90 18.63
CA LYS A 280 -13.06 -32.47 18.82
C LYS A 280 -13.39 -32.18 20.29
N GLY A 281 -12.72 -31.17 20.86
CA GLY A 281 -13.00 -30.70 22.21
C GLY A 281 -12.28 -31.45 23.34
N VAL A 282 -11.44 -32.43 23.02
CA VAL A 282 -10.59 -33.07 24.03
C VAL A 282 -9.23 -32.37 24.07
N MET A 283 -8.91 -31.73 25.18
CA MET A 283 -7.62 -31.14 25.45
C MET A 283 -7.02 -31.81 26.68
N LEU A 284 -5.88 -32.47 26.51
CA LEU A 284 -5.16 -33.11 27.59
C LEU A 284 -4.35 -32.08 28.40
N ALA A 285 -4.10 -32.38 29.68
CA ALA A 285 -3.22 -31.54 30.48
C ALA A 285 -1.80 -31.53 29.90
N PRO A 286 -1.12 -30.38 29.88
CA PRO A 286 0.25 -30.31 29.38
C PRO A 286 1.21 -31.10 30.27
N VAL A 287 2.16 -31.79 29.65
CA VAL A 287 3.17 -32.60 30.36
C VAL A 287 4.50 -31.85 30.55
N SER A 288 4.63 -30.64 29.96
CA SER A 288 5.81 -29.77 30.10
C SER A 288 5.43 -28.30 30.11
N GLU A 289 6.32 -27.46 30.64
CA GLU A 289 6.12 -26.00 30.63
C GLU A 289 6.09 -25.44 29.19
N SER A 290 6.86 -26.00 28.25
CA SER A 290 6.85 -25.62 26.84
C SER A 290 5.50 -25.91 26.18
N GLU A 291 4.92 -27.07 26.45
CA GLU A 291 3.60 -27.47 25.96
C GLU A 291 2.50 -26.58 26.56
N LYS A 292 2.56 -26.32 27.86
CA LYS A 292 1.64 -25.37 28.54
C LYS A 292 1.72 -23.96 27.92
N SER A 293 2.91 -23.47 27.69
CA SER A 293 3.13 -22.15 27.05
C SER A 293 2.54 -22.09 25.64
N LEU A 294 2.74 -23.15 24.83
CA LEU A 294 2.17 -23.25 23.49
C LEU A 294 0.64 -23.29 23.53
N MET A 295 0.05 -24.08 24.42
CA MET A 295 -1.39 -24.17 24.58
C MET A 295 -2.00 -22.83 25.00
N LEU A 296 -1.39 -22.10 25.95
CA LEU A 296 -1.83 -20.78 26.37
C LEU A 296 -1.72 -19.75 25.25
N SER A 297 -0.62 -19.75 24.50
CA SER A 297 -0.44 -18.85 23.34
C SER A 297 -1.48 -19.12 22.24
N THR A 298 -1.78 -20.40 21.98
CA THR A 298 -2.80 -20.80 21.02
C THR A 298 -4.20 -20.37 21.47
N ALA A 299 -4.52 -20.55 22.76
CA ALA A 299 -5.81 -20.12 23.30
C ALA A 299 -5.98 -18.58 23.29
N ALA A 300 -4.91 -17.84 23.47
CA ALA A 300 -4.93 -16.37 23.43
C ALA A 300 -5.03 -15.79 22.02
N PHE A 301 -4.84 -16.59 20.96
CA PHE A 301 -4.74 -16.13 19.58
C PHE A 301 -5.95 -15.28 19.14
N ASN A 302 -7.18 -15.76 19.39
CA ASN A 302 -8.39 -15.03 19.00
C ASN A 302 -8.47 -13.65 19.67
N GLY A 303 -8.19 -13.57 20.98
CA GLY A 303 -8.19 -12.28 21.69
C GLY A 303 -7.09 -11.34 21.19
N MET A 304 -5.94 -11.87 20.76
CA MET A 304 -4.89 -11.06 20.13
C MET A 304 -5.34 -10.54 18.75
N MET A 305 -6.04 -11.33 17.97
CA MET A 305 -6.59 -10.91 16.67
C MET A 305 -7.67 -9.85 16.83
N GLU A 306 -8.59 -10.03 17.79
CA GLU A 306 -9.63 -9.03 18.11
C GLU A 306 -9.04 -7.69 18.57
N GLY A 307 -7.95 -7.73 19.35
CA GLY A 307 -7.25 -6.51 19.78
C GLY A 307 -6.42 -5.82 18.70
N ALA A 308 -6.23 -6.44 17.54
CA ALA A 308 -5.53 -5.85 16.41
C ALA A 308 -6.46 -5.05 15.47
N PHE A 309 -7.78 -5.24 15.59
CA PHE A 309 -8.83 -4.49 14.91
C PHE A 309 -9.42 -3.40 15.81
#